data_2473101ad7d1488f5b77be58bf482461
#
_entry.id   2473101ad7d1488f5b77be58bf482461
#
_cell.length_a   1.000
_cell.length_b   1.000
_cell.length_c   1.000
_cell.angle_alpha   90.00
_cell.angle_beta   90.00
_cell.angle_gamma   90.00
#
_symmetry.space_group_name_H-M   'P 1'
#
loop_
_entity.id
_entity.type
_entity.pdbx_description
1 polymer ?
#
loop_
_entity_poly.entity_id
_entity_poly.type
_entity_poly.pdbx_seq_one_letter_code
_entity_poly.pdbx_strand_id
1 'polypeptide(L)'
;DTKLAGRAARGLDLAQTAVDQVAGPLGCSRDEAAAGILSIMRANMAGAIRLMTVRRGHDPRDFALAAFGGAGPLHALELAKELGIPEVVIPYVPGLGSALGVLSVDVRHDFVQSIFATNSRFDVTEINDAFADLEARAYGRLTEEGVSDDRVALHRQLDVRYYGQVSGGLTLDAGKDKLAEEDVRAIFDSFHEKHTEEYGYTLPADLAELELVNARVSAEGV
;
A
#
# COMPACT_ATOMS: atom_id res chain seq x y z
N ASP A 1 3.19 33.41 -19.83
CA ASP A 1 2.23 32.41 -20.35
C ASP A 1 2.63 31.00 -19.96
N THR A 2 2.07 30.52 -18.87
CA THR A 2 2.35 29.16 -18.38
C THR A 2 1.28 28.21 -18.91
N LYS A 3 1.64 27.31 -19.82
CA LYS A 3 0.76 26.23 -20.27
C LYS A 3 0.90 25.04 -19.34
N LEU A 4 -0.17 24.63 -18.68
CA LEU A 4 -0.26 23.40 -17.90
C LEU A 4 -0.90 22.30 -18.74
N ALA A 5 -0.19 21.18 -18.96
CA ALA A 5 -0.66 20.00 -19.69
C ALA A 5 -1.23 20.32 -21.11
N GLY A 6 -0.59 21.21 -21.86
CA GLY A 6 -1.00 21.56 -23.21
C GLY A 6 -2.27 22.41 -23.34
N ARG A 7 -2.89 22.80 -22.22
CA ARG A 7 -4.09 23.64 -22.17
C ARG A 7 -3.74 25.12 -22.16
N ALA A 8 -4.72 25.99 -22.52
CA ALA A 8 -4.56 27.45 -22.55
C ALA A 8 -3.96 27.99 -21.24
N ALA A 9 -3.09 29.00 -21.37
CA ALA A 9 -2.48 29.70 -20.25
C ALA A 9 -3.54 30.14 -19.23
N ARG A 10 -3.35 29.79 -17.97
CA ARG A 10 -4.11 30.41 -16.89
C ARG A 10 -3.43 31.74 -16.60
N GLY A 11 -4.21 32.83 -16.63
CA GLY A 11 -3.69 34.16 -16.31
C GLY A 11 -3.13 34.20 -14.91
N LEU A 12 -1.95 34.79 -14.75
CA LEU A 12 -1.34 35.04 -13.44
C LEU A 12 -2.32 35.83 -12.54
N ASP A 13 -3.11 36.72 -13.15
CA ASP A 13 -4.11 37.55 -12.47
C ASP A 13 -5.15 36.74 -11.70
N LEU A 14 -5.59 35.59 -12.24
CA LEU A 14 -6.54 34.71 -11.55
C LEU A 14 -5.92 34.05 -10.32
N ALA A 15 -4.66 33.63 -10.44
CA ALA A 15 -3.93 33.07 -9.31
C ALA A 15 -3.70 34.13 -8.21
N GLN A 16 -3.32 35.35 -8.62
CA GLN A 16 -3.16 36.48 -7.69
C GLN A 16 -4.46 36.82 -6.98
N THR A 17 -5.57 36.90 -7.71
CA THR A 17 -6.90 37.14 -7.14
C THR A 17 -7.29 36.06 -6.12
N ALA A 18 -7.01 34.80 -6.42
CA ALA A 18 -7.31 33.71 -5.51
C ALA A 18 -6.49 33.79 -4.21
N VAL A 19 -5.21 34.16 -4.30
CA VAL A 19 -4.36 34.34 -3.11
C VAL A 19 -4.80 35.59 -2.32
N ASP A 20 -5.22 36.67 -2.98
CA ASP A 20 -5.72 37.88 -2.31
C ASP A 20 -6.99 37.64 -1.48
N GLN A 21 -7.85 36.69 -1.90
CA GLN A 21 -9.01 36.28 -1.13
C GLN A 21 -8.64 35.62 0.22
N VAL A 22 -7.46 35.03 0.30
CA VAL A 22 -6.90 34.46 1.54
C VAL A 22 -6.14 35.54 2.33
N ALA A 23 -5.34 36.35 1.66
CA ALA A 23 -4.50 37.37 2.28
C ALA A 23 -5.32 38.46 2.98
N GLY A 24 -6.42 38.92 2.34
CA GLY A 24 -7.27 40.01 2.86
C GLY A 24 -7.83 39.72 4.24
N PRO A 25 -8.56 38.62 4.49
CA PRO A 25 -9.07 38.28 5.82
C PRO A 25 -7.98 38.05 6.87
N LEU A 26 -6.78 37.62 6.47
CA LEU A 26 -5.63 37.39 7.36
C LEU A 26 -4.84 38.67 7.66
N GLY A 27 -5.10 39.76 6.94
CA GLY A 27 -4.38 41.02 7.11
C GLY A 27 -2.88 40.94 6.73
N CYS A 28 -2.51 40.05 5.84
CA CYS A 28 -1.13 39.84 5.37
C CYS A 28 -0.98 40.15 3.87
N SER A 29 0.25 40.25 3.41
CA SER A 29 0.53 40.45 1.99
C SER A 29 0.23 39.19 1.16
N ARG A 30 0.06 39.35 -0.15
CA ARG A 30 -0.13 38.25 -1.09
C ARG A 30 0.99 37.22 -1.00
N ASP A 31 2.24 37.68 -0.89
CA ASP A 31 3.41 36.83 -0.87
C ASP A 31 3.48 36.01 0.46
N GLU A 32 3.13 36.65 1.58
CA GLU A 32 3.02 35.96 2.87
C GLU A 32 1.91 34.93 2.87
N ALA A 33 0.75 35.22 2.30
CA ALA A 33 -0.34 34.26 2.15
C ALA A 33 0.06 33.08 1.26
N ALA A 34 0.70 33.35 0.12
CA ALA A 34 1.21 32.30 -0.78
C ALA A 34 2.26 31.40 -0.09
N ALA A 35 3.21 32.00 0.62
CA ALA A 35 4.20 31.26 1.40
C ALA A 35 3.55 30.40 2.51
N GLY A 36 2.54 30.96 3.19
CA GLY A 36 1.76 30.26 4.21
C GLY A 36 1.03 29.03 3.65
N ILE A 37 0.37 29.16 2.50
CA ILE A 37 -0.31 28.05 1.81
C ILE A 37 0.68 26.93 1.49
N LEU A 38 1.84 27.27 0.92
CA LEU A 38 2.89 26.29 0.60
C LEU A 38 3.46 25.64 1.86
N SER A 39 3.60 26.38 2.94
CA SER A 39 4.10 25.85 4.23
C SER A 39 3.13 24.83 4.82
N ILE A 40 1.83 25.14 4.87
CA ILE A 40 0.80 24.23 5.38
C ILE A 40 0.73 22.95 4.52
N MET A 41 0.77 23.10 3.20
CA MET A 41 0.75 21.96 2.29
C MET A 41 1.97 21.06 2.53
N ARG A 42 3.18 21.62 2.68
CA ARG A 42 4.40 20.86 2.99
C ARG A 42 4.32 20.16 4.33
N ALA A 43 3.80 20.82 5.37
CA ALA A 43 3.59 20.20 6.67
C ALA A 43 2.65 18.99 6.60
N ASN A 44 1.57 19.07 5.81
CA ASN A 44 0.66 17.96 5.58
C ASN A 44 1.36 16.80 4.84
N MET A 45 2.16 17.10 3.81
CA MET A 45 2.93 16.09 3.08
C MET A 45 3.98 15.42 3.98
N ALA A 46 4.71 16.20 4.79
CA ALA A 46 5.66 15.66 5.77
C ALA A 46 4.97 14.77 6.82
N GLY A 47 3.78 15.18 7.26
CA GLY A 47 2.93 14.35 8.15
C GLY A 47 2.58 12.99 7.54
N ALA A 48 2.21 12.97 6.26
CA ALA A 48 1.93 11.72 5.53
C ALA A 48 3.17 10.81 5.42
N ILE A 49 4.34 11.39 5.14
CA ILE A 49 5.60 10.62 5.09
C ILE A 49 5.94 10.04 6.47
N ARG A 50 5.79 10.83 7.55
CA ARG A 50 6.00 10.34 8.94
C ARG A 50 5.05 9.20 9.29
N LEU A 51 3.81 9.24 8.80
CA LEU A 51 2.84 8.17 9.01
C LEU A 51 3.30 6.84 8.38
N MET A 52 3.92 6.92 7.21
CA MET A 52 4.41 5.75 6.47
C MET A 52 5.77 5.24 6.94
N THR A 53 6.54 6.06 7.65
CA THR A 53 7.90 5.74 8.13
C THR A 53 7.92 5.61 9.65
N VAL A 54 7.92 6.71 10.38
CA VAL A 54 8.10 6.75 11.85
C VAL A 54 7.06 5.88 12.58
N ARG A 55 5.79 5.93 12.15
CA ARG A 55 4.73 5.15 12.77
C ARG A 55 4.91 3.63 12.55
N ARG A 56 5.70 3.24 11.56
CA ARG A 56 6.10 1.84 11.29
C ARG A 56 7.47 1.49 11.85
N GLY A 57 8.07 2.36 12.68
CA GLY A 57 9.36 2.13 13.30
C GLY A 57 10.57 2.45 12.42
N HIS A 58 10.36 3.09 11.26
CA HIS A 58 11.46 3.45 10.35
C HIS A 58 11.89 4.90 10.55
N ASP A 59 13.20 5.16 10.55
CA ASP A 59 13.74 6.52 10.57
C ASP A 59 13.78 7.07 9.13
N PRO A 60 13.11 8.20 8.82
CA PRO A 60 13.16 8.81 7.50
C PRO A 60 14.58 9.14 7.01
N ARG A 61 15.52 9.35 7.91
CA ARG A 61 16.92 9.67 7.60
C ARG A 61 17.69 8.52 6.96
N ASP A 62 17.17 7.30 7.07
CA ASP A 62 17.76 6.10 6.47
C ASP A 62 17.28 5.85 5.03
N PHE A 63 16.44 6.77 4.49
CA PHE A 63 15.82 6.62 3.17
C PHE A 63 16.22 7.75 2.22
N ALA A 64 16.08 7.50 0.92
CA ALA A 64 16.04 8.52 -0.12
C ALA A 64 14.59 8.90 -0.46
N LEU A 65 14.35 10.18 -0.74
CA LEU A 65 13.03 10.67 -1.17
C LEU A 65 12.93 10.63 -2.69
N ALA A 66 12.18 9.69 -3.25
CA ALA A 66 11.85 9.67 -4.67
C ALA A 66 10.70 10.63 -4.98
N ALA A 67 10.95 11.64 -5.83
CA ALA A 67 9.96 12.65 -6.19
C ALA A 67 9.59 12.57 -7.66
N PHE A 68 8.33 12.24 -7.95
CA PHE A 68 7.79 12.15 -9.29
C PHE A 68 6.37 12.74 -9.37
N GLY A 69 5.76 12.72 -10.56
CA GLY A 69 4.51 13.41 -10.84
C GLY A 69 4.74 14.87 -11.26
N GLY A 70 3.65 15.60 -11.51
CA GLY A 70 3.71 16.97 -12.03
C GLY A 70 4.27 18.00 -11.04
N ALA A 71 3.92 17.91 -9.77
CA ALA A 71 4.30 18.86 -8.72
C ALA A 71 5.22 18.26 -7.64
N GLY A 72 5.38 16.94 -7.57
CA GLY A 72 6.23 16.28 -6.55
C GLY A 72 7.63 16.87 -6.45
N PRO A 73 8.39 16.99 -7.56
CA PRO A 73 9.74 17.53 -7.54
C PRO A 73 9.85 18.98 -7.02
N LEU A 74 8.78 19.78 -7.17
CA LEU A 74 8.75 21.16 -6.70
C LEU A 74 8.90 21.27 -5.17
N HIS A 75 8.41 20.28 -4.44
CA HIS A 75 8.37 20.29 -2.98
C HIS A 75 9.42 19.39 -2.33
N ALA A 76 10.08 18.54 -3.11
CA ALA A 76 10.93 17.46 -2.63
C ALA A 76 12.09 17.94 -1.74
N LEU A 77 12.78 19.00 -2.14
CA LEU A 77 13.94 19.52 -1.38
C LEU A 77 13.55 20.06 0.00
N GLU A 78 12.44 20.78 0.06
CA GLU A 78 11.97 21.35 1.33
C GLU A 78 11.44 20.26 2.27
N LEU A 79 10.79 19.23 1.72
CA LEU A 79 10.34 18.06 2.47
C LEU A 79 11.52 17.25 2.99
N ALA A 80 12.53 17.02 2.16
CA ALA A 80 13.74 16.30 2.57
C ALA A 80 14.46 17.04 3.72
N LYS A 81 14.58 18.37 3.63
CA LYS A 81 15.16 19.20 4.71
C LYS A 81 14.34 19.09 6.00
N GLU A 82 13.01 19.18 5.92
CA GLU A 82 12.13 19.11 7.08
C GLU A 82 12.18 17.75 7.78
N LEU A 83 12.33 16.67 7.00
CA LEU A 83 12.37 15.28 7.49
C LEU A 83 13.79 14.80 7.80
N GLY A 84 14.83 15.57 7.45
CA GLY A 84 16.22 15.18 7.60
C GLY A 84 16.65 14.08 6.62
N ILE A 85 15.92 13.88 5.51
CA ILE A 85 16.24 12.90 4.47
C ILE A 85 17.47 13.38 3.69
N PRO A 86 18.55 12.56 3.60
CA PRO A 86 19.82 13.02 3.05
C PRO A 86 19.83 13.11 1.52
N GLU A 87 18.96 12.37 0.84
CA GLU A 87 19.00 12.22 -0.61
C GLU A 87 17.61 12.40 -1.23
N VAL A 88 17.57 13.13 -2.36
CA VAL A 88 16.37 13.30 -3.18
C VAL A 88 16.65 12.77 -4.58
N VAL A 89 15.86 11.79 -5.02
CA VAL A 89 15.93 11.21 -6.37
C VAL A 89 14.79 11.77 -7.21
N ILE A 90 15.14 12.45 -8.30
CA ILE A 90 14.17 12.94 -9.29
C ILE A 90 14.44 12.19 -10.60
N PRO A 91 13.51 11.34 -11.08
CA PRO A 91 13.67 10.64 -12.35
C PRO A 91 13.80 11.61 -13.53
N TYR A 92 14.42 11.17 -14.61
CA TYR A 92 14.63 12.01 -15.81
C TYR A 92 13.33 12.58 -16.39
N VAL A 93 12.22 11.83 -16.32
CA VAL A 93 10.88 12.27 -16.72
C VAL A 93 9.90 12.14 -15.57
N PRO A 94 9.99 13.00 -14.55
CA PRO A 94 9.21 12.83 -13.33
C PRO A 94 7.69 12.89 -13.58
N GLY A 95 7.24 13.67 -14.56
CA GLY A 95 5.83 13.79 -14.92
C GLY A 95 5.21 12.51 -15.51
N LEU A 96 6.03 11.57 -15.97
CA LEU A 96 5.60 10.27 -16.53
C LEU A 96 5.86 9.10 -15.58
N GLY A 97 6.33 9.34 -14.35
CA GLY A 97 6.73 8.30 -13.41
C GLY A 97 5.64 7.24 -13.18
N SER A 98 4.39 7.66 -12.97
CA SER A 98 3.26 6.74 -12.80
C SER A 98 2.96 5.92 -14.08
N ALA A 99 3.05 6.54 -15.26
CA ALA A 99 2.82 5.85 -16.53
C ALA A 99 3.92 4.80 -16.80
N LEU A 100 5.18 5.15 -16.50
CA LEU A 100 6.30 4.21 -16.57
C LEU A 100 6.12 3.06 -15.58
N GLY A 101 5.67 3.36 -14.36
CA GLY A 101 5.37 2.34 -13.35
C GLY A 101 4.33 1.34 -13.85
N VAL A 102 3.22 1.81 -14.39
CA VAL A 102 2.16 0.93 -14.95
C VAL A 102 2.67 0.07 -16.11
N LEU A 103 3.58 0.60 -16.95
CA LEU A 103 4.18 -0.16 -18.04
C LEU A 103 5.23 -1.18 -17.59
N SER A 104 5.71 -1.07 -16.34
CA SER A 104 6.81 -1.87 -15.81
C SER A 104 6.35 -2.93 -14.80
N VAL A 105 5.08 -2.96 -14.45
CA VAL A 105 4.54 -3.96 -13.53
C VAL A 105 3.89 -5.09 -14.31
N ASP A 106 3.99 -6.29 -13.76
CA ASP A 106 3.30 -7.45 -14.26
C ASP A 106 1.79 -7.35 -14.01
N VAL A 107 1.01 -8.06 -14.81
CA VAL A 107 -0.43 -8.16 -14.58
C VAL A 107 -0.66 -8.93 -13.29
N ARG A 108 -1.38 -8.32 -12.34
CA ARG A 108 -1.68 -8.95 -11.06
C ARG A 108 -3.15 -8.84 -10.71
N HIS A 109 -3.70 -9.95 -10.25
CA HIS A 109 -5.05 -10.04 -9.71
C HIS A 109 -5.05 -10.74 -8.35
N ASP A 110 -5.82 -10.20 -7.41
CA ASP A 110 -6.03 -10.80 -6.10
C ASP A 110 -7.46 -11.34 -5.99
N PHE A 111 -7.60 -12.61 -5.67
CA PHE A 111 -8.86 -13.29 -5.46
C PHE A 111 -8.99 -13.68 -4.00
N VAL A 112 -10.17 -13.48 -3.42
CA VAL A 112 -10.42 -13.71 -2.00
C VAL A 112 -11.74 -14.44 -1.84
N GLN A 113 -11.76 -15.42 -0.93
CA GLN A 113 -12.93 -16.15 -0.50
C GLN A 113 -12.95 -16.26 1.02
N SER A 114 -14.07 -15.91 1.66
CA SER A 114 -14.21 -16.04 3.12
C SER A 114 -14.48 -17.49 3.51
N ILE A 115 -13.81 -17.96 4.56
CA ILE A 115 -13.91 -19.33 5.07
C ILE A 115 -14.50 -19.38 6.46
N PHE A 116 -14.11 -18.52 7.40
CA PHE A 116 -14.58 -18.47 8.79
C PHE A 116 -14.40 -19.79 9.57
N ALA A 117 -13.15 -20.21 9.73
CA ALA A 117 -12.76 -21.34 10.56
C ALA A 117 -11.93 -20.86 11.76
N THR A 118 -11.78 -21.69 12.80
CA THR A 118 -10.92 -21.40 13.93
C THR A 118 -9.81 -22.44 14.06
N ASN A 119 -8.74 -22.10 14.81
CA ASN A 119 -7.66 -23.05 15.08
C ASN A 119 -8.11 -24.31 15.86
N SER A 120 -9.24 -24.21 16.58
CA SER A 120 -9.88 -25.33 17.27
C SER A 120 -10.82 -26.14 16.38
N ARG A 121 -11.33 -25.53 15.28
CA ARG A 121 -12.32 -26.14 14.39
C ARG A 121 -12.14 -25.63 12.96
N PHE A 122 -11.51 -26.41 12.11
CA PHE A 122 -11.38 -26.18 10.68
C PHE A 122 -11.54 -27.48 9.89
N ASP A 123 -11.90 -27.37 8.63
CA ASP A 123 -11.90 -28.45 7.66
C ASP A 123 -10.88 -28.15 6.57
N VAL A 124 -9.81 -28.95 6.53
CA VAL A 124 -8.76 -28.79 5.53
C VAL A 124 -9.25 -29.00 4.10
N THR A 125 -10.32 -29.78 3.94
CA THR A 125 -10.94 -30.01 2.62
C THR A 125 -11.59 -28.73 2.11
N GLU A 126 -12.37 -28.05 2.96
CA GLU A 126 -12.99 -26.77 2.65
C GLU A 126 -11.95 -25.70 2.26
N ILE A 127 -10.82 -25.64 2.99
CA ILE A 127 -9.72 -24.73 2.69
C ILE A 127 -9.10 -25.03 1.32
N ASN A 128 -8.83 -26.30 1.03
CA ASN A 128 -8.27 -26.71 -0.26
C ASN A 128 -9.23 -26.48 -1.42
N ASP A 129 -10.52 -26.73 -1.22
CA ASP A 129 -11.55 -26.50 -2.24
C ASP A 129 -11.68 -25.00 -2.55
N ALA A 130 -11.59 -24.15 -1.53
CA ALA A 130 -11.55 -22.69 -1.71
C ALA A 130 -10.33 -22.26 -2.53
N PHE A 131 -9.14 -22.80 -2.25
CA PHE A 131 -7.96 -22.51 -3.06
C PHE A 131 -8.12 -22.98 -4.50
N ALA A 132 -8.65 -24.18 -4.72
CA ALA A 132 -8.87 -24.71 -6.07
C ALA A 132 -9.82 -23.84 -6.90
N ASP A 133 -10.93 -23.34 -6.30
CA ASP A 133 -11.84 -22.40 -6.96
C ASP A 133 -11.16 -21.06 -7.27
N LEU A 134 -10.43 -20.48 -6.29
CA LEU A 134 -9.72 -19.24 -6.47
C LEU A 134 -8.64 -19.33 -7.56
N GLU A 135 -7.88 -20.42 -7.60
CA GLU A 135 -6.86 -20.66 -8.62
C GLU A 135 -7.46 -20.83 -10.01
N ALA A 136 -8.56 -21.58 -10.14
CA ALA A 136 -9.25 -21.73 -11.42
C ALA A 136 -9.73 -20.39 -11.97
N ARG A 137 -10.30 -19.54 -11.11
CA ARG A 137 -10.74 -18.18 -11.48
C ARG A 137 -9.56 -17.29 -11.85
N ALA A 138 -8.48 -17.35 -11.06
CA ALA A 138 -7.27 -16.57 -11.27
C ALA A 138 -6.60 -16.94 -12.61
N TYR A 139 -6.46 -18.23 -12.86
CA TYR A 139 -5.90 -18.75 -14.11
C TYR A 139 -6.74 -18.35 -15.33
N GLY A 140 -8.08 -18.52 -15.25
CA GLY A 140 -8.99 -18.09 -16.29
C GLY A 140 -8.86 -16.60 -16.62
N ARG A 141 -8.74 -15.76 -15.59
CA ARG A 141 -8.59 -14.31 -15.77
C ARG A 141 -7.31 -13.93 -16.48
N LEU A 142 -6.17 -14.49 -16.08
CA LEU A 142 -4.89 -14.21 -16.74
C LEU A 142 -4.86 -14.72 -18.18
N THR A 143 -5.47 -15.88 -18.45
CA THR A 143 -5.60 -16.44 -19.79
C THR A 143 -6.44 -15.52 -20.70
N GLU A 144 -7.56 -14.98 -20.20
CA GLU A 144 -8.39 -14.00 -20.92
C GLU A 144 -7.61 -12.73 -21.29
N GLU A 145 -6.63 -12.35 -20.47
CA GLU A 145 -5.76 -11.19 -20.69
C GLU A 145 -4.54 -11.52 -21.58
N GLY A 146 -4.43 -12.76 -22.05
CA GLY A 146 -3.39 -13.18 -23.00
C GLY A 146 -2.07 -13.58 -22.34
N VAL A 147 -2.06 -13.82 -21.02
CA VAL A 147 -0.89 -14.38 -20.33
C VAL A 147 -0.78 -15.85 -20.68
N SER A 148 0.39 -16.27 -21.15
CA SER A 148 0.66 -17.68 -21.45
C SER A 148 0.88 -18.50 -20.17
N ASP A 149 0.55 -19.79 -20.22
CA ASP A 149 0.53 -20.68 -19.04
C ASP A 149 1.88 -20.75 -18.31
N ASP A 150 2.99 -20.69 -19.03
CA ASP A 150 4.35 -20.70 -18.50
C ASP A 150 4.74 -19.42 -17.77
N ARG A 151 3.92 -18.38 -17.89
CA ARG A 151 4.10 -17.07 -17.25
C ARG A 151 3.15 -16.82 -16.10
N VAL A 152 2.28 -17.76 -15.77
CA VAL A 152 1.34 -17.64 -14.64
C VAL A 152 2.02 -18.05 -13.34
N ALA A 153 2.06 -17.15 -12.37
CA ALA A 153 2.47 -17.44 -11.01
C ALA A 153 1.29 -17.25 -10.05
N LEU A 154 1.04 -18.25 -9.20
CA LEU A 154 -0.02 -18.23 -8.19
C LEU A 154 0.59 -18.30 -6.80
N HIS A 155 0.12 -17.43 -5.89
CA HIS A 155 0.54 -17.39 -4.50
C HIS A 155 -0.67 -17.53 -3.59
N ARG A 156 -0.70 -18.58 -2.78
CA ARG A 156 -1.75 -18.88 -1.80
C ARG A 156 -1.43 -18.22 -0.47
N GLN A 157 -2.42 -17.62 0.14
CA GLN A 157 -2.31 -16.98 1.45
C GLN A 157 -3.59 -17.21 2.25
N LEU A 158 -3.46 -17.16 3.59
CA LEU A 158 -4.58 -17.21 4.54
C LEU A 158 -4.58 -15.96 5.40
N ASP A 159 -5.74 -15.30 5.50
CA ASP A 159 -5.93 -14.18 6.42
C ASP A 159 -6.34 -14.74 7.79
N VAL A 160 -5.48 -14.54 8.79
CA VAL A 160 -5.65 -15.03 10.16
C VAL A 160 -5.69 -13.85 11.13
N ARG A 161 -6.53 -13.93 12.15
CA ARG A 161 -6.62 -12.93 13.23
C ARG A 161 -6.99 -13.57 14.56
N TYR A 162 -6.86 -12.84 15.66
CA TYR A 162 -7.49 -13.25 16.90
C TYR A 162 -9.00 -13.22 16.77
N TYR A 163 -9.67 -14.22 17.34
CA TYR A 163 -11.13 -14.31 17.31
C TYR A 163 -11.78 -13.06 17.89
N GLY A 164 -12.72 -12.48 17.14
CA GLY A 164 -13.40 -11.25 17.54
C GLY A 164 -12.62 -9.95 17.32
N GLN A 165 -11.39 -10.00 16.81
CA GLN A 165 -10.60 -8.82 16.47
C GLN A 165 -11.11 -8.19 15.17
N VAL A 166 -11.32 -6.87 15.17
CA VAL A 166 -11.81 -6.13 13.97
C VAL A 166 -10.66 -5.70 13.07
N SER A 167 -9.49 -5.40 13.65
CA SER A 167 -8.29 -4.96 12.92
C SER A 167 -7.05 -5.68 13.48
N GLY A 168 -5.98 -5.75 12.69
CA GLY A 168 -4.72 -6.39 13.11
C GLY A 168 -4.61 -7.87 12.74
N GLY A 169 -5.40 -8.33 11.77
CA GLY A 169 -5.17 -9.63 11.13
C GLY A 169 -3.92 -9.61 10.24
N LEU A 170 -3.34 -10.78 10.04
CA LEU A 170 -2.18 -11.01 9.19
C LEU A 170 -2.52 -11.89 8.01
N THR A 171 -1.93 -11.59 6.87
CA THR A 171 -1.96 -12.45 5.69
C THR A 171 -0.71 -13.32 5.72
N LEU A 172 -0.88 -14.64 5.86
CA LEU A 172 0.17 -15.63 6.00
C LEU A 172 0.30 -16.47 4.74
N ASP A 173 1.53 -16.79 4.35
CA ASP A 173 1.79 -17.67 3.22
C ASP A 173 1.27 -19.09 3.51
N ALA A 174 0.57 -19.69 2.54
CA ALA A 174 0.00 -21.03 2.64
C ALA A 174 0.74 -22.06 1.76
N GLY A 175 1.87 -21.67 1.16
CA GLY A 175 2.62 -22.54 0.26
C GLY A 175 1.92 -22.78 -1.07
N LYS A 176 2.47 -23.70 -1.87
CA LYS A 176 1.99 -24.00 -3.23
C LYS A 176 1.22 -25.31 -3.34
N ASP A 177 1.44 -26.21 -2.39
CA ASP A 177 0.91 -27.57 -2.42
C ASP A 177 -0.47 -27.67 -1.73
N LYS A 178 -1.14 -28.79 -1.93
CA LYS A 178 -2.36 -29.11 -1.21
C LYS A 178 -2.04 -29.21 0.30
N LEU A 179 -2.76 -28.46 1.11
CA LEU A 179 -2.56 -28.42 2.56
C LEU A 179 -3.02 -29.71 3.23
N ALA A 180 -2.22 -30.21 4.18
CA ALA A 180 -2.64 -31.17 5.19
C ALA A 180 -3.09 -30.42 6.48
N GLU A 181 -3.69 -31.14 7.44
CA GLU A 181 -4.08 -30.53 8.71
C GLU A 181 -2.88 -29.94 9.48
N GLU A 182 -1.74 -30.63 9.43
CA GLU A 182 -0.49 -30.17 10.04
C GLU A 182 0.01 -28.84 9.45
N ASP A 183 -0.16 -28.62 8.14
CA ASP A 183 0.24 -27.36 7.48
C ASP A 183 -0.62 -26.20 7.97
N VAL A 184 -1.94 -26.41 8.07
CA VAL A 184 -2.87 -25.38 8.59
C VAL A 184 -2.56 -25.06 10.06
N ARG A 185 -2.24 -26.08 10.88
CA ARG A 185 -1.82 -25.87 12.27
C ARG A 185 -0.51 -25.07 12.36
N ALA A 186 0.48 -25.41 11.53
CA ALA A 186 1.74 -24.66 11.47
C ALA A 186 1.55 -23.19 11.06
N ILE A 187 0.58 -22.90 10.18
CA ILE A 187 0.22 -21.52 9.83
C ILE A 187 -0.37 -20.79 11.04
N PHE A 188 -1.29 -21.39 11.78
CA PHE A 188 -1.80 -20.82 13.02
C PHE A 188 -0.70 -20.57 14.07
N ASP A 189 0.21 -21.52 14.24
CA ASP A 189 1.32 -21.40 15.19
C ASP A 189 2.27 -20.25 14.80
N SER A 190 2.53 -20.07 13.51
CA SER A 190 3.38 -18.97 13.01
C SER A 190 2.76 -17.59 13.19
N PHE A 191 1.45 -17.50 13.39
CA PHE A 191 0.74 -16.23 13.55
C PHE A 191 1.25 -15.43 14.75
N HIS A 192 1.46 -16.07 15.90
CA HIS A 192 1.86 -15.41 17.14
C HIS A 192 3.22 -14.71 17.02
N GLU A 193 4.19 -15.36 16.37
CA GLU A 193 5.51 -14.80 16.12
C GLU A 193 5.41 -13.59 15.20
N LYS A 194 4.76 -13.75 14.04
CA LYS A 194 4.57 -12.67 13.06
C LYS A 194 3.74 -11.51 13.60
N HIS A 195 2.74 -11.80 14.44
CA HIS A 195 1.95 -10.75 15.08
C HIS A 195 2.79 -9.93 16.07
N THR A 196 3.73 -10.59 16.78
CA THR A 196 4.68 -9.89 17.64
C THR A 196 5.66 -9.03 16.84
N GLU A 197 6.14 -9.53 15.71
CA GLU A 197 7.01 -8.76 14.82
C GLU A 197 6.31 -7.51 14.26
N GLU A 198 5.05 -7.63 13.84
CA GLU A 198 4.31 -6.53 13.19
C GLU A 198 3.74 -5.53 14.19
N TYR A 199 3.20 -6.01 15.34
CA TYR A 199 2.46 -5.18 16.30
C TYR A 199 3.15 -5.02 17.66
N GLY A 200 4.24 -5.74 17.93
CA GLY A 200 5.00 -5.64 19.18
C GLY A 200 4.37 -6.38 20.36
N TYR A 201 3.30 -7.15 20.18
CA TYR A 201 2.66 -7.95 21.22
C TYR A 201 2.04 -9.22 20.65
N THR A 202 1.80 -10.19 21.54
CA THR A 202 1.00 -11.40 21.26
C THR A 202 0.14 -11.72 22.46
N LEU A 203 -0.98 -12.41 22.24
CA LEU A 203 -1.77 -13.00 23.32
C LEU A 203 -1.24 -14.41 23.62
N PRO A 204 -1.32 -14.87 24.88
CA PRO A 204 -0.95 -16.25 25.23
C PRO A 204 -1.73 -17.25 24.36
N ALA A 205 -1.02 -18.20 23.75
CA ALA A 205 -1.61 -19.14 22.78
C ALA A 205 -2.71 -20.04 23.38
N ASP A 206 -2.67 -20.28 24.68
CA ASP A 206 -3.67 -21.05 25.45
C ASP A 206 -4.94 -20.25 25.76
N LEU A 207 -4.91 -18.92 25.62
CA LEU A 207 -6.02 -18.02 25.93
C LEU A 207 -6.64 -17.37 24.67
N ALA A 208 -5.96 -17.45 23.54
CA ALA A 208 -6.35 -16.76 22.33
C ALA A 208 -6.76 -17.73 21.22
N GLU A 209 -8.06 -17.82 20.97
CA GLU A 209 -8.56 -18.49 19.75
C GLU A 209 -8.20 -17.66 18.51
N LEU A 210 -7.70 -18.33 17.46
CA LEU A 210 -7.41 -17.73 16.18
C LEU A 210 -8.55 -18.03 15.20
N GLU A 211 -8.87 -17.07 14.36
CA GLU A 211 -9.87 -17.18 13.30
C GLU A 211 -9.18 -17.05 11.94
N LEU A 212 -9.38 -18.05 11.08
CA LEU A 212 -9.09 -17.98 9.66
C LEU A 212 -10.28 -17.31 8.98
N VAL A 213 -10.04 -16.15 8.38
CA VAL A 213 -11.11 -15.31 7.81
C VAL A 213 -11.27 -15.55 6.33
N ASN A 214 -10.16 -15.58 5.59
CA ASN A 214 -10.18 -15.72 4.14
C ASN A 214 -9.06 -16.64 3.64
N ALA A 215 -9.37 -17.35 2.55
CA ALA A 215 -8.35 -17.81 1.60
C ALA A 215 -8.13 -16.73 0.53
N ARG A 216 -6.90 -16.54 0.12
CA ARG A 216 -6.50 -15.57 -0.87
C ARG A 216 -5.55 -16.21 -1.88
N VAL A 217 -5.75 -15.88 -3.16
CA VAL A 217 -4.81 -16.21 -4.24
C VAL A 217 -4.42 -14.92 -4.96
N SER A 218 -3.13 -14.59 -4.94
CA SER A 218 -2.54 -13.60 -5.83
C SER A 218 -2.06 -14.29 -7.08
N ALA A 219 -2.52 -13.82 -8.24
CA ALA A 219 -2.13 -14.33 -9.54
C ALA A 219 -1.34 -13.28 -10.31
N GLU A 220 -0.17 -13.64 -10.78
CA GLU A 220 0.74 -12.75 -11.50
C GLU A 220 1.06 -13.32 -12.88
N GLY A 221 1.03 -12.47 -13.92
CA GLY A 221 1.49 -12.76 -15.27
C GLY A 221 2.87 -12.17 -15.48
N VAL A 222 3.92 -12.95 -15.25
CA VAL A 222 5.34 -12.53 -15.24
C VAL A 222 5.93 -12.41 -16.64
#